data_5f7af0775d84d61a1503eeead51c7013
#
_entry.id   5f7af0775d84d61a1503eeead51c7013
#
_cell.length_a   1.000
_cell.length_b   1.000
_cell.length_c   1.000
_cell.angle_alpha   90.00
_cell.angle_beta   90.00
_cell.angle_gamma   90.00
#
_symmetry.space_group_name_H-M   'P 1'
#
loop_
_entity.id
_entity.type
_entity.pdbx_description
1 polymer ?
#
loop_
_entity_poly.entity_id
_entity_poly.type
_entity_poly.pdbx_seq_one_letter_code
_entity_poly.pdbx_strand_id
1 'polypeptide(L)'
;MEFIGVDIGGTNIKAGNVVDGKILKKHSIAVNRESSEEKILNDLFLCIDQVITNKSQKIGVGVPGIVDPSAGIVYDIQNIPSWKEVPLTEIISQHYNLPVFINNDANCFAMGEKLFGI
;
A
#
# COMPACT_ATOMS: atom_id res chain seq x y z
N MET A 1 15.23 -10.48 -4.99
CA MET A 1 14.59 -9.55 -4.04
C MET A 1 13.07 -9.76 -4.04
N GLU A 2 12.49 -9.75 -2.87
CA GLU A 2 11.05 -9.89 -2.74
C GLU A 2 10.46 -8.68 -2.02
N PHE A 3 9.43 -8.07 -2.59
CA PHE A 3 8.77 -6.93 -1.96
C PHE A 3 7.26 -6.96 -2.20
N ILE A 4 6.54 -6.15 -1.43
CA ILE A 4 5.09 -6.03 -1.54
C ILE A 4 4.76 -4.70 -2.21
N GLY A 5 3.94 -4.75 -3.25
CA GLY A 5 3.35 -3.56 -3.86
C GLY A 5 1.89 -3.45 -3.45
N VAL A 6 1.45 -2.24 -3.11
CA VAL A 6 0.09 -2.00 -2.67
C VAL A 6 -0.47 -0.78 -3.41
N ASP A 7 -1.68 -0.91 -3.94
CA ASP A 7 -2.44 0.22 -4.49
C ASP A 7 -3.68 0.44 -3.63
N ILE A 8 -3.83 1.64 -3.11
CA ILE A 8 -5.02 2.03 -2.35
C ILE A 8 -5.92 2.85 -3.26
N GLY A 9 -7.15 2.38 -3.47
CA GLY A 9 -8.15 3.11 -4.23
C GLY A 9 -9.41 3.31 -3.40
N GLY A 10 -10.34 4.09 -3.94
CA GLY A 10 -11.60 4.38 -3.25
C GLY A 10 -12.57 3.21 -3.19
N THR A 11 -12.37 2.19 -4.02
CA THR A 11 -13.25 1.03 -4.08
C THR A 11 -12.53 -0.28 -3.72
N ASN A 12 -11.23 -0.33 -3.94
CA ASN A 12 -10.44 -1.55 -3.71
C ASN A 12 -9.06 -1.20 -3.18
N ILE A 13 -8.52 -2.11 -2.38
CA ILE A 13 -7.11 -2.16 -2.06
C ILE A 13 -6.56 -3.40 -2.75
N LYS A 14 -5.44 -3.24 -3.47
CA LYS A 14 -4.78 -4.35 -4.15
C LYS A 14 -3.37 -4.50 -3.62
N ALA A 15 -2.95 -5.72 -3.37
CA ALA A 15 -1.60 -6.02 -2.93
C ALA A 15 -1.01 -7.13 -3.78
N GLY A 16 0.28 -7.09 -4.00
CA GLY A 16 0.98 -8.11 -4.74
C GLY A 16 2.34 -8.41 -4.15
N ASN A 17 2.73 -9.66 -4.22
CA ASN A 17 4.06 -10.13 -3.86
C ASN A 17 4.90 -10.18 -5.13
N VAL A 18 5.99 -9.43 -5.15
CA VAL A 18 6.87 -9.33 -6.31
C VAL A 18 8.20 -9.96 -5.98
N VAL A 19 8.59 -10.97 -6.77
CA VAL A 19 9.85 -11.69 -6.59
C VAL A 19 10.61 -11.64 -7.90
N ASP A 20 11.82 -11.09 -7.85
CA ASP A 20 12.72 -11.00 -9.02
C ASP A 20 12.02 -10.42 -10.25
N GLY A 21 11.23 -9.35 -10.02
CA GLY A 21 10.54 -8.63 -11.07
C GLY A 21 9.24 -9.26 -11.54
N LYS A 22 8.76 -10.31 -10.88
CA LYS A 22 7.51 -10.98 -11.26
C LYS A 22 6.51 -10.95 -10.11
N ILE A 23 5.25 -10.68 -10.44
CA ILE A 23 4.18 -10.74 -9.47
C ILE A 23 3.76 -12.20 -9.31
N LEU A 24 4.07 -12.81 -8.17
CA LEU A 24 3.76 -14.20 -7.90
C LEU A 24 2.40 -14.40 -7.27
N LYS A 25 1.93 -13.44 -6.48
CA LYS A 25 0.66 -13.55 -5.78
C LYS A 25 0.01 -12.17 -5.70
N LYS A 26 -1.28 -12.13 -5.95
CA LYS A 26 -2.08 -10.90 -5.85
C LYS A 26 -3.30 -11.14 -4.98
N HIS A 27 -3.73 -10.09 -4.31
CA HIS A 27 -4.98 -10.10 -3.57
C HIS A 27 -5.63 -8.74 -3.69
N SER A 28 -6.95 -8.74 -3.80
CA SER A 28 -7.74 -7.51 -3.84
C SER A 28 -8.87 -7.61 -2.83
N ILE A 29 -9.10 -6.52 -2.13
CA ILE A 29 -10.18 -6.46 -1.14
C ILE A 29 -11.02 -5.22 -1.43
N ALA A 30 -12.35 -5.38 -1.36
CA ALA A 30 -13.26 -4.25 -1.54
C ALA A 30 -13.20 -3.35 -0.31
N VAL A 31 -13.23 -2.04 -0.54
CA VAL A 31 -13.20 -1.03 0.51
C VAL A 31 -14.49 -0.23 0.47
N ASN A 32 -15.13 -0.07 1.61
CA ASN A 32 -16.19 0.93 1.75
C ASN A 32 -15.53 2.26 2.12
N ARG A 33 -15.50 3.18 1.17
CA ARG A 33 -14.85 4.48 1.34
C ARG A 33 -15.44 5.32 2.46
N GLU A 34 -16.66 5.02 2.89
CA GLU A 34 -17.33 5.71 3.99
C GLU A 34 -16.91 5.16 5.36
N SER A 35 -16.10 4.13 5.39
CA SER A 35 -15.63 3.53 6.64
C SER A 35 -14.67 4.44 7.38
N SER A 36 -14.48 4.18 8.68
CA SER A 36 -13.52 4.90 9.50
C SER A 36 -12.09 4.67 9.01
N GLU A 37 -11.19 5.56 9.41
CA GLU A 37 -9.76 5.41 9.13
C GLU A 37 -9.25 4.04 9.63
N GLU A 38 -9.63 3.66 10.84
CA GLU A 38 -9.21 2.40 11.44
C GLU A 38 -9.69 1.18 10.65
N LYS A 39 -10.95 1.20 10.21
CA LYS A 39 -11.50 0.09 9.43
C LYS A 39 -10.75 -0.08 8.12
N ILE A 40 -10.44 1.02 7.44
CA ILE A 40 -9.73 0.97 6.16
C ILE A 40 -8.29 0.51 6.37
N LEU A 41 -7.63 0.95 7.44
CA LEU A 41 -6.30 0.45 7.79
C LEU A 41 -6.30 -1.05 8.08
N ASN A 42 -7.33 -1.55 8.76
CA ASN A 42 -7.46 -2.98 9.00
C ASN A 42 -7.67 -3.75 7.69
N ASP A 43 -8.46 -3.22 6.78
CA ASP A 43 -8.63 -3.81 5.45
C ASP A 43 -7.31 -3.85 4.68
N LEU A 44 -6.51 -2.79 4.79
CA LEU A 44 -5.17 -2.74 4.20
C LEU A 44 -4.27 -3.85 4.75
N PHE A 45 -4.25 -4.03 6.06
CA PHE A 45 -3.46 -5.09 6.68
C PHE A 45 -3.93 -6.47 6.25
N LEU A 46 -5.24 -6.71 6.20
CA LEU A 46 -5.78 -7.98 5.71
C LEU A 46 -5.33 -8.27 4.29
N CYS A 47 -5.31 -7.24 3.44
CA CYS A 47 -4.88 -7.40 2.05
C CYS A 47 -3.39 -7.74 1.96
N ILE A 48 -2.55 -7.04 2.70
CA ILE A 48 -1.11 -7.30 2.72
C ILE A 48 -0.82 -8.69 3.29
N ASP A 49 -1.54 -9.09 4.34
CA ASP A 49 -1.35 -10.39 4.98
C ASP A 49 -1.57 -11.56 4.02
N GLN A 50 -2.36 -11.37 2.97
CA GLN A 50 -2.60 -12.42 1.98
C GLN A 50 -1.41 -12.66 1.06
N VAL A 51 -0.49 -11.71 0.95
CA VAL A 51 0.60 -11.79 -0.02
C VAL A 51 1.99 -11.72 0.62
N ILE A 52 2.11 -11.24 1.86
CA ILE A 52 3.39 -11.09 2.52
C ILE A 52 3.97 -12.46 2.92
N THR A 53 5.30 -12.58 2.85
CA THR A 53 6.01 -13.78 3.29
C THR A 53 7.14 -13.37 4.22
N ASN A 54 7.79 -14.37 4.84
CA ASN A 54 8.95 -14.11 5.68
C ASN A 54 10.18 -13.64 4.90
N LYS A 55 10.12 -13.67 3.57
CA LYS A 55 11.19 -13.18 2.69
C LYS A 55 10.92 -11.78 2.15
N SER A 56 9.76 -11.21 2.42
CA SER A 56 9.43 -9.85 1.99
C SER A 56 10.37 -8.85 2.67
N GLN A 57 10.98 -7.97 1.88
CA GLN A 57 12.02 -7.06 2.36
C GLN A 57 11.56 -5.62 2.52
N LYS A 58 10.52 -5.22 1.80
CA LYS A 58 9.98 -3.86 1.85
C LYS A 58 8.56 -3.83 1.31
N ILE A 59 7.86 -2.73 1.58
CA ILE A 59 6.49 -2.50 1.14
C ILE A 59 6.43 -1.14 0.45
N GLY A 60 5.94 -1.11 -0.78
CA GLY A 60 5.68 0.12 -1.52
C GLY A 60 4.18 0.33 -1.65
N VAL A 61 3.70 1.54 -1.37
CA VAL A 61 2.27 1.86 -1.37
C VAL A 61 2.00 3.04 -2.28
N GLY A 62 1.09 2.86 -3.24
CA GLY A 62 0.58 3.92 -4.07
C GLY A 62 -0.77 4.40 -3.55
N VAL A 63 -0.93 5.72 -3.46
CA VAL A 63 -2.18 6.34 -3.00
C VAL A 63 -2.60 7.45 -3.94
N PRO A 64 -3.92 7.56 -4.25
CA PRO A 64 -4.43 8.62 -5.13
C PRO A 64 -4.70 9.89 -4.33
N GLY A 65 -3.67 10.57 -3.89
CA GLY A 65 -3.85 11.74 -3.06
C GLY A 65 -2.58 12.54 -2.92
N ILE A 66 -2.59 13.46 -1.98
CA ILE A 66 -1.43 14.27 -1.66
C ILE A 66 -0.60 13.48 -0.65
N VAL A 67 0.66 13.24 -0.98
CA VAL A 67 1.56 12.54 -0.08
C VAL A 67 2.80 13.38 0.17
N ASP A 68 3.33 13.27 1.39
CA ASP A 68 4.67 13.74 1.72
C ASP A 68 5.54 12.49 1.89
N PRO A 69 6.30 12.10 0.84
CA PRO A 69 7.07 10.86 0.92
C PRO A 69 8.15 10.89 1.99
N SER A 70 8.73 12.06 2.27
CA SER A 70 9.79 12.16 3.28
C SER A 70 9.25 12.03 4.70
N ALA A 71 8.05 12.53 4.96
CA ALA A 71 7.38 12.37 6.25
C ALA A 71 6.57 11.09 6.35
N GLY A 72 6.28 10.44 5.22
CA GLY A 72 5.47 9.24 5.20
C GLY A 72 3.99 9.48 5.49
N ILE A 73 3.49 10.67 5.19
CA ILE A 73 2.13 11.10 5.53
C ILE A 73 1.29 11.23 4.27
N VAL A 74 0.06 10.75 4.35
CA VAL A 74 -0.95 10.87 3.31
C VAL A 74 -1.99 11.89 3.76
N TYR A 75 -2.32 12.85 2.88
CA TYR A 75 -3.30 13.88 3.15
C TYR A 75 -4.48 13.77 2.19
N ASP A 76 -5.68 13.98 2.69
CA ASP A 76 -6.90 14.21 1.90
C ASP A 76 -7.06 13.31 0.67
N ILE A 77 -7.13 12.00 0.89
CA ILE A 77 -7.46 11.09 -0.21
C ILE A 77 -8.90 11.37 -0.66
N GLN A 78 -9.07 11.78 -1.92
CA GLN A 78 -10.36 12.19 -2.47
C GLN A 78 -11.47 11.17 -2.27
N ASN A 79 -11.14 9.90 -2.38
CA ASN A 79 -12.13 8.84 -2.36
C ASN A 79 -12.27 8.14 -1.02
N ILE A 80 -11.55 8.61 0.00
CA ILE A 80 -11.61 8.06 1.35
C ILE A 80 -11.72 9.23 2.34
N PRO A 81 -12.93 9.72 2.62
CA PRO A 81 -13.11 10.94 3.43
C PRO A 81 -12.52 10.89 4.83
N SER A 82 -12.44 9.70 5.43
CA SER A 82 -11.87 9.55 6.77
C SER A 82 -10.35 9.72 6.83
N TRP A 83 -9.67 9.63 5.69
CA TRP A 83 -8.21 9.74 5.63
C TRP A 83 -7.78 11.17 5.33
N LYS A 84 -7.72 12.00 6.35
CA LYS A 84 -7.32 13.40 6.21
C LYS A 84 -5.85 13.64 6.41
N GLU A 85 -5.25 13.00 7.40
CA GLU A 85 -3.83 13.06 7.67
C GLU A 85 -3.43 11.74 8.31
N VAL A 86 -2.83 10.85 7.53
CA VAL A 86 -2.52 9.48 7.98
C VAL A 86 -1.02 9.26 7.84
N PRO A 87 -0.30 9.03 8.95
CA PRO A 87 1.13 8.71 8.91
C PRO A 87 1.32 7.25 8.47
N LEU A 88 1.03 7.00 7.21
CA LEU A 88 0.86 5.65 6.66
C LEU A 88 2.14 4.84 6.71
N THR A 89 3.28 5.46 6.38
CA THR A 89 4.57 4.77 6.42
C THR A 89 4.89 4.24 7.80
N GLU A 90 4.70 5.09 8.83
CA GLU A 90 4.95 4.69 10.21
C GLU A 90 4.02 3.56 10.65
N ILE A 91 2.73 3.69 10.34
CA ILE A 91 1.71 2.71 10.72
C ILE A 91 2.03 1.35 10.14
N ILE A 92 2.32 1.28 8.85
CA ILE A 92 2.62 0.02 8.16
C ILE A 92 3.96 -0.54 8.61
N SER A 93 4.99 0.30 8.73
CA SER A 93 6.32 -0.18 9.09
C SER A 93 6.35 -0.72 10.52
N GLN A 94 5.60 -0.13 11.45
CA GLN A 94 5.48 -0.64 12.80
C GLN A 94 4.74 -1.97 12.86
N HIS A 95 3.73 -2.11 12.00
CA HIS A 95 2.94 -3.34 11.98
C HIS A 95 3.72 -4.54 11.44
N TYR A 96 4.51 -4.33 10.39
CA TYR A 96 5.24 -5.42 9.72
C TYR A 96 6.73 -5.45 10.02
N ASN A 97 7.27 -4.42 10.64
CA ASN A 97 8.70 -4.27 10.91
C ASN A 97 9.53 -4.32 9.63
N LEU A 98 9.06 -3.64 8.60
CA LEU A 98 9.71 -3.54 7.28
C LEU A 98 9.77 -2.09 6.83
N PRO A 99 10.77 -1.73 6.00
CA PRO A 99 10.78 -0.42 5.36
C PRO A 99 9.55 -0.24 4.48
N VAL A 100 8.95 0.95 4.53
CA VAL A 100 7.75 1.28 3.76
C VAL A 100 7.97 2.57 3.00
N PHE A 101 7.58 2.58 1.73
CA PHE A 101 7.67 3.74 0.86
C PHE A 101 6.29 4.07 0.33
N ILE A 102 5.92 5.35 0.35
CA ILE A 102 4.64 5.78 -0.21
C ILE A 102 4.87 6.73 -1.38
N ASN A 103 3.95 6.74 -2.31
CA ASN A 103 3.99 7.59 -3.48
C ASN A 103 2.56 7.94 -3.90
N ASN A 104 2.38 9.09 -4.54
CA ASN A 104 1.07 9.50 -5.05
C ASN A 104 0.75 8.90 -6.42
N ASP A 105 1.57 8.01 -6.94
CA ASP A 105 1.25 7.26 -8.15
C ASP A 105 0.18 6.23 -7.81
N ALA A 106 -0.96 6.32 -8.49
CA ALA A 106 -2.07 5.42 -8.28
C ALA A 106 -1.81 4.00 -8.77
N ASN A 107 -0.67 3.75 -9.42
CA ASN A 107 -0.34 2.43 -9.93
C ASN A 107 1.02 1.95 -9.40
N CYS A 108 1.02 1.52 -8.16
CA CYS A 108 2.22 1.02 -7.51
C CYS A 108 2.80 -0.20 -8.21
N PHE A 109 1.96 -1.03 -8.83
CA PHE A 109 2.45 -2.19 -9.60
C PHE A 109 3.22 -1.74 -10.85
N ALA A 110 2.72 -0.73 -11.56
CA ALA A 110 3.43 -0.19 -12.71
C ALA A 110 4.75 0.47 -12.29
N MET A 111 4.77 1.17 -11.17
CA MET A 111 6.02 1.67 -10.59
C MET A 111 6.98 0.54 -10.29
N GLY A 112 6.49 -0.52 -9.70
CA GLY A 112 7.29 -1.71 -9.43
C GLY A 112 7.89 -2.27 -10.70
N GLU A 113 7.11 -2.33 -11.77
CA GLU A 113 7.60 -2.78 -13.07
C GLU A 113 8.76 -1.91 -13.57
N LYS A 114 8.65 -0.58 -13.45
CA LYS A 114 9.70 0.33 -13.89
C LYS A 114 10.92 0.31 -12.98
N LEU A 115 10.70 0.34 -11.68
CA LEU A 115 11.77 0.48 -10.70
C LEU A 115 12.49 -0.84 -10.41
N PHE A 116 11.80 -1.95 -10.57
CA PHE A 116 12.32 -3.27 -10.18
C PHE A 116 12.41 -4.26 -11.35
N GLY A 117 12.17 -3.80 -12.55
CA GLY A 117 12.33 -4.62 -13.75
C GLY A 117 11.25 -5.66 -13.97
N ILE A 118 10.07 -5.44 -13.48
CA ILE A 118 8.95 -6.37 -13.66
C ILE A 118 8.47 -6.32 -15.10
#